data_be751d280bdc57816649ef01a1642813
#
_entry.id   be751d280bdc57816649ef01a1642813
#
_cell.length_a   1.000
_cell.length_b   1.000
_cell.length_c   1.000
_cell.angle_alpha   90.00
_cell.angle_beta   90.00
_cell.angle_gamma   90.00
#
_symmetry.space_group_name_H-M   'P 1'
#
loop_
_entity.id
_entity.type
_entity.pdbx_description
1 polymer ?
#
loop_
_entity_poly.entity_id
_entity_poly.type
_entity_poly.pdbx_seq_one_letter_code
_entity_poly.pdbx_strand_id
1 'polypeptide(L)'
;MDTNVKGVFFLTQKLLPLLQARATKDNTSRIVNIGSIDGIGTPSFETYSYGPSKAAVHSLTKVLAGRLASRHIIVNAIAPGPFPTWMLSTGVGGGGDVDNTDWETVGRMNPSGRVGTPEDIAGLALYLCSRAGAFTVGEVITCDGGSLLK
;
A
#
# COMPACT_ATOMS: atom_id res chain seq x y z
N MET A 1 -16.22 -0.63 -0.34
CA MET A 1 -15.66 -1.73 -1.17
C MET A 1 -15.46 -1.33 -2.62
N ASP A 2 -16.30 -0.49 -3.19
CA ASP A 2 -16.24 -0.20 -4.64
C ASP A 2 -14.93 0.46 -5.06
N THR A 3 -14.51 1.52 -4.40
CA THR A 3 -13.27 2.22 -4.71
C THR A 3 -12.04 1.36 -4.45
N ASN A 4 -11.90 0.82 -3.23
CA ASN A 4 -10.67 0.18 -2.81
C ASN A 4 -10.46 -1.23 -3.37
N VAL A 5 -11.55 -1.98 -3.62
CA VAL A 5 -11.46 -3.39 -4.06
C VAL A 5 -11.84 -3.54 -5.52
N LYS A 6 -13.07 -3.16 -5.89
CA LYS A 6 -13.52 -3.26 -7.29
C LYS A 6 -12.67 -2.40 -8.22
N GLY A 7 -12.33 -1.17 -7.79
CA GLY A 7 -11.47 -0.27 -8.57
C GLY A 7 -10.13 -0.92 -8.91
N VAL A 8 -9.45 -1.49 -7.92
CA VAL A 8 -8.17 -2.18 -8.12
C VAL A 8 -8.31 -3.38 -9.08
N PHE A 9 -9.34 -4.21 -8.88
CA PHE A 9 -9.56 -5.38 -9.72
C PHE A 9 -9.87 -5.00 -11.17
N PHE A 10 -10.84 -4.14 -11.39
CA PHE A 10 -11.26 -3.78 -12.76
C PHE A 10 -10.22 -2.93 -13.49
N LEU A 11 -9.50 -2.06 -12.80
CA LEU A 11 -8.37 -1.33 -13.39
C LEU A 11 -7.28 -2.30 -13.84
N THR A 12 -6.89 -3.24 -12.97
CA THR A 12 -5.93 -4.30 -13.34
C THR A 12 -6.40 -5.08 -14.56
N GLN A 13 -7.65 -5.53 -14.56
CA GLN A 13 -8.23 -6.29 -15.67
C GLN A 13 -8.18 -5.50 -16.99
N LYS A 14 -8.54 -4.22 -16.97
CA LYS A 14 -8.53 -3.36 -18.17
C LYS A 14 -7.12 -3.08 -18.68
N LEU A 15 -6.14 -3.00 -17.78
CA LEU A 15 -4.74 -2.74 -18.13
C LEU A 15 -3.98 -4.00 -18.53
N LEU A 16 -4.52 -5.21 -18.36
CA LEU A 16 -3.82 -6.46 -18.67
C LEU A 16 -3.20 -6.50 -20.07
N PRO A 17 -3.86 -6.08 -21.15
CA PRO A 17 -3.25 -6.09 -22.49
C PRO A 17 -1.99 -5.21 -22.55
N LEU A 18 -2.00 -4.05 -21.91
CA LEU A 18 -0.86 -3.14 -21.86
C LEU A 18 0.26 -3.68 -20.98
N LEU A 19 -0.07 -4.24 -19.83
CA LEU A 19 0.90 -4.88 -18.93
C LEU A 19 1.61 -6.05 -19.57
N GLN A 20 0.92 -6.81 -20.44
CA GLN A 20 1.50 -7.95 -21.16
C GLN A 20 2.29 -7.56 -22.40
N ALA A 21 2.02 -6.42 -23.02
CA ALA A 21 2.53 -6.07 -24.35
C ALA A 21 4.05 -6.16 -24.48
N ARG A 22 4.80 -5.91 -23.39
CA ARG A 22 6.27 -5.98 -23.37
C ARG A 22 6.81 -6.77 -22.17
N ALA A 23 5.95 -7.50 -21.47
CA ALA A 23 6.37 -8.30 -20.33
C ALA A 23 7.12 -9.55 -20.82
N THR A 24 8.32 -9.75 -20.28
CA THR A 24 9.15 -10.94 -20.53
C THR A 24 9.71 -11.44 -19.21
N LYS A 25 10.33 -12.64 -19.24
CA LYS A 25 11.01 -13.20 -18.08
C LYS A 25 12.07 -12.25 -17.49
N ASP A 26 12.79 -11.55 -18.36
CA ASP A 26 13.88 -10.65 -17.95
C ASP A 26 13.45 -9.21 -17.72
N ASN A 27 12.24 -8.86 -18.18
CA ASN A 27 11.65 -7.53 -18.02
C ASN A 27 10.16 -7.65 -17.68
N THR A 28 9.87 -7.94 -16.42
CA THR A 28 8.51 -8.16 -15.94
C THR A 28 7.76 -6.83 -15.74
N SER A 29 6.46 -6.82 -16.02
CA SER A 29 5.58 -5.70 -15.65
C SER A 29 5.26 -5.70 -14.16
N ARG A 30 4.98 -4.53 -13.60
CA ARG A 30 4.75 -4.33 -12.17
C ARG A 30 3.36 -3.76 -11.89
N ILE A 31 2.74 -4.30 -10.86
CA ILE A 31 1.55 -3.73 -10.22
C ILE A 31 1.89 -3.55 -8.75
N VAL A 32 1.76 -2.33 -8.24
CA VAL A 32 1.92 -2.02 -6.82
C VAL A 32 0.60 -1.47 -6.31
N ASN A 33 -0.09 -2.24 -5.51
CA ASN A 33 -1.34 -1.84 -4.86
C ASN A 33 -1.03 -1.08 -3.56
N ILE A 34 -1.86 -0.08 -3.25
CA ILE A 34 -1.74 0.64 -1.98
C ILE A 34 -2.75 0.08 -0.98
N GLY A 35 -2.23 -0.70 -0.05
CA GLY A 35 -2.95 -1.23 1.09
C GLY A 35 -3.03 -0.23 2.26
N SER A 36 -2.93 -0.75 3.47
CA SER A 36 -2.77 -0.02 4.74
C SER A 36 -2.38 -1.01 5.83
N ILE A 37 -1.69 -0.54 6.87
CA ILE A 37 -1.51 -1.36 8.10
C ILE A 37 -2.84 -1.73 8.74
N ASP A 38 -3.89 -0.93 8.56
CA ASP A 38 -5.26 -1.23 9.03
C ASP A 38 -5.89 -2.46 8.36
N GLY A 39 -5.31 -2.93 7.25
CA GLY A 39 -5.67 -4.20 6.64
C GLY A 39 -4.88 -5.39 7.18
N ILE A 40 -3.94 -5.17 8.10
CA ILE A 40 -3.09 -6.20 8.73
C ILE A 40 -3.42 -6.30 10.22
N GLY A 41 -3.36 -5.18 10.94
CA GLY A 41 -3.67 -5.09 12.36
C GLY A 41 -5.08 -4.57 12.62
N THR A 42 -5.41 -4.42 13.90
CA THR A 42 -6.68 -3.78 14.29
C THR A 42 -6.51 -2.26 14.27
N PRO A 43 -7.33 -1.53 13.50
CA PRO A 43 -7.28 -0.08 13.47
C PRO A 43 -7.52 0.54 14.85
N SER A 44 -6.81 1.62 15.16
CA SER A 44 -7.05 2.42 16.37
C SER A 44 -8.30 3.29 16.26
N PHE A 45 -8.80 3.51 15.06
CA PHE A 45 -9.98 4.32 14.78
C PHE A 45 -11.18 3.44 14.44
N GLU A 46 -12.39 3.94 14.69
CA GLU A 46 -13.64 3.26 14.32
C GLU A 46 -13.88 3.28 12.80
N THR A 47 -13.06 2.55 12.06
CA THR A 47 -13.07 2.48 10.59
C THR A 47 -13.54 1.12 10.10
N TYR A 48 -14.77 0.74 10.44
CA TYR A 48 -15.35 -0.59 10.17
C TYR A 48 -15.33 -1.03 8.69
N SER A 49 -15.31 -0.10 7.74
CA SER A 49 -15.27 -0.41 6.32
C SER A 49 -13.85 -0.31 5.72
N TYR A 50 -13.01 0.58 6.25
CA TYR A 50 -11.70 0.86 5.70
C TYR A 50 -10.72 -0.31 5.91
N GLY A 51 -10.50 -0.74 7.15
CA GLY A 51 -9.62 -1.87 7.46
C GLY A 51 -9.98 -3.12 6.66
N PRO A 52 -11.25 -3.62 6.71
CA PRO A 52 -11.66 -4.76 5.89
C PRO A 52 -11.45 -4.55 4.38
N SER A 53 -11.66 -3.33 3.86
CA SER A 53 -11.40 -3.06 2.45
C SER A 53 -9.92 -3.17 2.09
N LYS A 54 -9.03 -2.72 2.97
CA LYS A 54 -7.57 -2.82 2.78
C LYS A 54 -7.06 -4.24 2.95
N ALA A 55 -7.62 -5.02 3.89
CA ALA A 55 -7.37 -6.46 4.00
C ALA A 55 -7.79 -7.19 2.71
N ALA A 56 -8.91 -6.82 2.11
CA ALA A 56 -9.34 -7.37 0.84
C ALA A 56 -8.37 -7.02 -0.31
N VAL A 57 -7.80 -5.81 -0.34
CA VAL A 57 -6.74 -5.45 -1.30
C VAL A 57 -5.49 -6.31 -1.10
N HIS A 58 -5.09 -6.59 0.15
CA HIS A 58 -3.96 -7.47 0.43
C HIS A 58 -4.20 -8.90 -0.08
N SER A 59 -5.38 -9.44 0.19
CA SER A 59 -5.78 -10.77 -0.32
C SER A 59 -5.82 -10.78 -1.85
N LEU A 60 -6.44 -9.77 -2.47
CA LEU A 60 -6.51 -9.62 -3.92
C LEU A 60 -5.12 -9.53 -4.56
N THR A 61 -4.18 -8.82 -3.93
CA THR A 61 -2.79 -8.73 -4.37
C THR A 61 -2.15 -10.11 -4.49
N LYS A 62 -2.30 -10.96 -3.47
CA LYS A 62 -1.77 -12.33 -3.47
C LYS A 62 -2.41 -13.20 -4.55
N VAL A 63 -3.73 -13.11 -4.71
CA VAL A 63 -4.47 -13.85 -5.74
C VAL A 63 -4.02 -13.42 -7.13
N LEU A 64 -3.93 -12.12 -7.39
CA LEU A 64 -3.47 -11.60 -8.69
C LEU A 64 -2.02 -11.98 -8.96
N ALA A 65 -1.14 -11.90 -7.96
CA ALA A 65 0.26 -12.30 -8.09
C ALA A 65 0.38 -13.76 -8.55
N GLY A 66 -0.31 -14.69 -7.87
CA GLY A 66 -0.28 -16.10 -8.25
C GLY A 66 -0.85 -16.38 -9.64
N ARG A 67 -1.85 -15.61 -10.09
CA ARG A 67 -2.48 -15.78 -11.41
C ARG A 67 -1.71 -15.13 -12.56
N LEU A 68 -0.98 -14.05 -12.27
CA LEU A 68 -0.34 -13.23 -13.31
C LEU A 68 1.17 -13.47 -13.44
N ALA A 69 1.80 -14.14 -12.49
CA ALA A 69 3.24 -14.42 -12.50
C ALA A 69 3.71 -15.16 -13.77
N SER A 70 2.96 -16.17 -14.22
CA SER A 70 3.25 -16.91 -15.48
C SER A 70 3.12 -16.04 -16.73
N ARG A 71 2.49 -14.88 -16.62
CA ARG A 71 2.36 -13.87 -17.68
C ARG A 71 3.41 -12.77 -17.55
N HIS A 72 4.42 -12.98 -16.71
CA HIS A 72 5.49 -12.02 -16.42
C HIS A 72 5.00 -10.68 -15.84
N ILE A 73 3.90 -10.72 -15.08
CA ILE A 73 3.36 -9.58 -14.35
C ILE A 73 3.49 -9.87 -12.87
N ILE A 74 4.25 -9.02 -12.17
CA ILE A 74 4.49 -9.12 -10.73
C ILE A 74 3.55 -8.16 -10.01
N VAL A 75 2.87 -8.66 -8.99
CA VAL A 75 1.91 -7.89 -8.21
C VAL A 75 2.34 -7.91 -6.75
N ASN A 76 2.48 -6.73 -6.15
CA ASN A 76 2.76 -6.54 -4.74
C ASN A 76 1.87 -5.44 -4.15
N ALA A 77 1.89 -5.28 -2.85
CA ALA A 77 1.25 -4.16 -2.18
C ALA A 77 2.22 -3.49 -1.20
N ILE A 78 2.04 -2.18 -1.03
CA ILE A 78 2.60 -1.42 0.09
C ILE A 78 1.46 -1.23 1.09
N ALA A 79 1.74 -1.46 2.37
CA ALA A 79 0.85 -1.18 3.48
C ALA A 79 1.43 -0.01 4.31
N PRO A 80 1.07 1.25 3.98
CA PRO A 80 1.55 2.41 4.72
C PRO A 80 0.96 2.44 6.14
N GLY A 81 1.78 2.95 7.08
CA GLY A 81 1.36 3.41 8.39
C GLY A 81 1.01 4.91 8.38
N PRO A 82 1.36 5.64 9.44
CA PRO A 82 1.05 7.06 9.54
C PRO A 82 1.95 7.91 8.63
N PHE A 83 1.33 8.52 7.63
CA PHE A 83 1.92 9.53 6.74
C PHE A 83 1.09 10.81 6.81
N PRO A 84 1.71 12.02 6.69
CA PRO A 84 1.00 13.28 6.64
C PRO A 84 0.10 13.36 5.41
N THR A 85 -1.19 13.14 5.61
CA THR A 85 -2.21 13.18 4.55
C THR A 85 -3.48 13.83 5.09
N TRP A 86 -4.29 14.37 4.20
CA TRP A 86 -5.59 14.92 4.54
C TRP A 86 -6.45 13.92 5.34
N MET A 87 -6.47 12.66 4.92
CA MET A 87 -7.27 11.63 5.57
C MET A 87 -6.79 11.35 7.01
N LEU A 88 -5.48 11.26 7.24
CA LEU A 88 -4.96 11.03 8.59
C LEU A 88 -5.12 12.28 9.45
N SER A 89 -4.90 13.48 8.92
CA SER A 89 -5.16 14.73 9.63
C SER A 89 -6.59 14.80 10.14
N THR A 90 -7.58 14.40 9.35
CA THR A 90 -8.98 14.32 9.78
C THR A 90 -9.16 13.35 10.96
N GLY A 91 -8.51 12.18 10.89
CA GLY A 91 -8.61 11.15 11.93
C GLY A 91 -7.93 11.50 13.26
N VAL A 92 -6.86 12.30 13.24
CA VAL A 92 -6.10 12.69 14.43
C VAL A 92 -6.50 14.06 14.99
N GLY A 93 -7.64 14.62 14.56
CA GLY A 93 -8.18 15.87 15.09
C GLY A 93 -7.70 17.14 14.39
N GLY A 94 -6.89 17.03 13.33
CA GLY A 94 -6.44 18.17 12.54
C GLY A 94 -7.48 18.70 11.53
N GLY A 95 -8.69 18.11 11.49
CA GLY A 95 -9.79 18.60 10.65
C GLY A 95 -9.52 18.59 9.14
N GLY A 96 -8.51 17.84 8.69
CA GLY A 96 -8.05 17.83 7.30
C GLY A 96 -6.98 18.89 6.99
N ASP A 97 -6.57 19.68 7.96
CA ASP A 97 -5.48 20.64 7.82
C ASP A 97 -4.13 19.95 8.01
N VAL A 98 -3.50 19.57 6.90
CA VAL A 98 -2.23 18.83 6.92
C VAL A 98 -1.09 19.70 7.46
N ASP A 99 -1.08 20.99 7.12
CA ASP A 99 0.02 21.90 7.45
C ASP A 99 0.03 22.29 8.93
N ASN A 100 -1.16 22.38 9.56
CA ASN A 100 -1.31 22.73 10.96
C ASN A 100 -1.56 21.52 11.89
N THR A 101 -1.52 20.29 11.37
CA THR A 101 -1.63 19.09 12.21
C THR A 101 -0.32 18.86 12.98
N ASP A 102 -0.41 18.54 14.27
CA ASP A 102 0.76 18.20 15.11
C ASP A 102 1.30 16.80 14.78
N TRP A 103 2.04 16.72 13.69
CA TRP A 103 2.67 15.47 13.24
C TRP A 103 3.77 14.96 14.19
N GLU A 104 4.32 15.84 15.02
CA GLU A 104 5.30 15.43 16.02
C GLU A 104 4.62 14.57 17.10
N THR A 105 3.48 14.99 17.61
CA THR A 105 2.69 14.20 18.57
C THR A 105 2.21 12.90 17.95
N VAL A 106 1.74 12.89 16.70
CA VAL A 106 1.36 11.66 15.98
C VAL A 106 2.57 10.74 15.84
N GLY A 107 3.74 11.29 15.49
CA GLY A 107 4.97 10.54 15.32
C GLY A 107 5.49 9.89 16.61
N ARG A 108 5.35 10.55 17.75
CA ARG A 108 5.75 9.99 19.05
C ARG A 108 4.98 8.73 19.45
N MET A 109 3.80 8.52 18.88
CA MET A 109 3.05 7.29 19.07
C MET A 109 3.59 6.13 18.23
N ASN A 110 4.57 6.38 17.36
CA ASN A 110 5.18 5.39 16.50
C ASN A 110 6.53 4.92 17.10
N PRO A 111 6.89 3.64 17.06
CA PRO A 111 8.21 3.15 17.51
C PRO A 111 9.39 3.88 16.89
N SER A 112 9.30 4.30 15.62
CA SER A 112 10.33 5.11 14.97
C SER A 112 10.42 6.56 15.49
N GLY A 113 9.49 7.01 16.33
CA GLY A 113 9.42 8.38 16.87
C GLY A 113 8.99 9.44 15.86
N ARG A 114 8.55 9.06 14.66
CA ARG A 114 8.14 9.99 13.60
C ARG A 114 7.04 9.41 12.72
N VAL A 115 6.39 10.24 11.96
CA VAL A 115 5.56 9.84 10.81
C VAL A 115 6.43 9.54 9.59
N GLY A 116 5.89 8.84 8.61
CA GLY A 116 6.57 8.59 7.34
C GLY A 116 6.71 9.84 6.48
N THR A 117 7.74 9.88 5.62
CA THR A 117 7.99 10.96 4.66
C THR A 117 7.73 10.48 3.22
N PRO A 118 7.57 11.38 2.24
CA PRO A 118 7.47 10.99 0.84
C PRO A 118 8.63 10.10 0.37
N GLU A 119 9.84 10.32 0.87
CA GLU A 119 11.03 9.54 0.53
C GLU A 119 10.95 8.10 1.03
N ASP A 120 10.37 7.88 2.22
CA ASP A 120 10.21 6.52 2.78
C ASP A 120 9.33 5.67 1.86
N ILE A 121 8.17 6.20 1.45
CA ILE A 121 7.25 5.44 0.59
C ILE A 121 7.73 5.37 -0.86
N ALA A 122 8.37 6.43 -1.36
CA ALA A 122 8.92 6.46 -2.71
C ALA A 122 10.07 5.46 -2.86
N GLY A 123 10.96 5.34 -1.86
CA GLY A 123 12.03 4.35 -1.86
C GLY A 123 11.53 2.92 -1.99
N LEU A 124 10.48 2.57 -1.24
CA LEU A 124 9.85 1.25 -1.34
C LEU A 124 9.14 1.04 -2.68
N ALA A 125 8.44 2.06 -3.19
CA ALA A 125 7.80 1.99 -4.50
C ALA A 125 8.85 1.82 -5.62
N LEU A 126 9.96 2.54 -5.57
CA LEU A 126 11.08 2.38 -6.50
C LEU A 126 11.68 0.97 -6.44
N TYR A 127 11.89 0.43 -5.23
CA TYR A 127 12.33 -0.96 -5.08
C TYR A 127 11.40 -1.92 -5.80
N LEU A 128 10.10 -1.87 -5.51
CA LEU A 128 9.10 -2.78 -6.09
C LEU A 128 8.96 -2.62 -7.61
N CYS A 129 9.12 -1.40 -8.13
CA CYS A 129 9.01 -1.10 -9.55
C CYS A 129 10.32 -1.35 -10.33
N SER A 130 11.45 -1.49 -9.65
CA SER A 130 12.76 -1.69 -10.26
C SER A 130 13.10 -3.18 -10.45
N ARG A 131 14.26 -3.44 -11.08
CA ARG A 131 14.82 -4.80 -11.21
C ARG A 131 15.16 -5.42 -9.85
N ALA A 132 15.45 -4.61 -8.81
CA ALA A 132 15.73 -5.12 -7.47
C ALA A 132 14.53 -5.86 -6.87
N GLY A 133 13.30 -5.43 -7.17
CA GLY A 133 12.07 -6.07 -6.74
C GLY A 133 11.60 -7.22 -7.66
N ALA A 134 12.41 -7.67 -8.62
CA ALA A 134 11.99 -8.65 -9.63
C ALA A 134 11.63 -10.02 -9.05
N PHE A 135 12.14 -10.39 -7.89
CA PHE A 135 11.86 -11.66 -7.24
C PHE A 135 10.91 -11.55 -6.05
N THR A 136 10.40 -10.34 -5.79
CA THR A 136 9.38 -10.07 -4.77
C THR A 136 8.01 -10.18 -5.42
N VAL A 137 7.23 -11.21 -5.05
CA VAL A 137 5.97 -11.54 -5.73
C VAL A 137 4.88 -11.87 -4.71
N GLY A 138 3.77 -11.15 -4.77
CA GLY A 138 2.61 -11.37 -3.90
C GLY A 138 2.77 -10.84 -2.47
N GLU A 139 3.80 -10.04 -2.23
CA GLU A 139 4.09 -9.51 -0.90
C GLU A 139 3.25 -8.27 -0.58
N VAL A 140 2.96 -8.14 0.72
CA VAL A 140 2.38 -6.93 1.33
C VAL A 140 3.44 -6.38 2.27
N ILE A 141 4.14 -5.34 1.83
CA ILE A 141 5.27 -4.80 2.57
C ILE A 141 4.80 -3.58 3.37
N THR A 142 5.00 -3.64 4.68
CA THR A 142 4.70 -2.51 5.57
C THR A 142 5.73 -1.40 5.44
N CYS A 143 5.25 -0.15 5.44
CA CYS A 143 6.05 1.05 5.53
C CYS A 143 5.42 1.91 6.63
N ASP A 144 5.68 1.55 7.91
CA ASP A 144 4.85 1.99 9.03
C ASP A 144 5.65 2.46 10.26
N GLY A 145 6.97 2.50 10.19
CA GLY A 145 7.82 2.88 11.32
C GLY A 145 7.68 1.99 12.55
N GLY A 146 7.18 0.76 12.37
CA GLY A 146 6.96 -0.22 13.44
C GLY A 146 5.59 -0.11 14.14
N SER A 147 4.62 0.61 13.57
CA SER A 147 3.29 0.78 14.18
C SER A 147 2.59 -0.53 14.50
N LEU A 148 2.82 -1.58 13.73
CA LEU A 148 2.24 -2.92 13.95
C LEU A 148 2.94 -3.74 15.04
N LEU A 149 4.03 -3.24 15.63
CA LEU A 149 4.77 -3.96 16.68
C LEU A 149 4.25 -3.68 18.10
N LYS A 150 3.19 -2.90 18.21
CA LYS A 150 2.56 -2.52 19.49
C LYS A 150 1.40 -3.41 19.84
#